data_90493c9a7c939564114d560a41ba2038
#
_entry.id   90493c9a7c939564114d560a41ba2038
#
_cell.length_a   1.000
_cell.length_b   1.000
_cell.length_c   1.000
_cell.angle_alpha   90.00
_cell.angle_beta   90.00
_cell.angle_gamma   90.00
#
_symmetry.space_group_name_H-M   'P 1'
#
loop_
_entity.id
_entity.type
_entity.pdbx_description
1 polymer ?
#
loop_
_entity_poly.entity_id
_entity_poly.type
_entity_poly.pdbx_seq_one_letter_code
_entity_poly.pdbx_strand_id
1 'polypeptide(L)'
;ESRTMFLDIVSGKNHSNRILPLMNEAGVLGRFLPEFGRTVGQTQFNMYHHFTVDEHTLKAVETIHDIERGTEKDLHPLSTELFPKIQNRRALYMAMLLHDTGKGKGDQQIEGAKQARAAALRLGLPEDEAELVAWLVGNHLEMSDTAQRRTPSGRCRSPPSGRHATCRS
;
A
#
# COMPACT_ATOMS: atom_id res chain seq x y z
N GLU A 1 11.54 23.29 5.87
CA GLU A 1 11.90 22.69 7.16
C GLU A 1 10.87 21.65 7.59
N SER A 2 9.59 22.00 7.78
CA SER A 2 8.55 21.03 8.22
C SER A 2 8.34 19.85 7.25
N ARG A 3 8.44 20.08 5.93
CA ARG A 3 8.30 19.03 4.91
C ARG A 3 9.45 18.03 4.97
N THR A 4 10.67 18.52 5.11
CA THR A 4 11.87 17.68 5.26
C THR A 4 11.77 16.82 6.50
N MET A 5 11.40 17.43 7.63
CA MET A 5 11.17 16.71 8.89
C MET A 5 10.08 15.63 8.75
N PHE A 6 8.98 15.92 8.05
CA PHE A 6 7.92 14.94 7.80
C PHE A 6 8.44 13.76 6.97
N LEU A 7 9.17 14.03 5.89
CA LEU A 7 9.79 12.98 5.07
C LEU A 7 10.78 12.13 5.86
N ASP A 8 11.56 12.76 6.76
CA ASP A 8 12.47 12.07 7.66
C ASP A 8 11.73 11.18 8.67
N ILE A 9 10.56 11.60 9.14
CA ILE A 9 9.68 10.77 9.97
C ILE A 9 9.16 9.58 9.18
N VAL A 10 8.59 9.81 7.99
CA VAL A 10 7.98 8.75 7.17
C VAL A 10 8.99 7.70 6.75
N SER A 11 10.18 8.13 6.31
CA SER A 11 11.25 7.25 5.83
C SER A 11 12.36 7.03 6.85
N GLY A 12 12.22 7.53 8.07
CA GLY A 12 13.22 7.42 9.12
C GLY A 12 13.42 5.97 9.57
N LYS A 13 14.68 5.58 9.82
CA LYS A 13 14.99 4.25 10.35
C LYS A 13 14.56 4.07 11.81
N ASN A 14 14.25 5.16 12.48
CA ASN A 14 13.95 5.20 13.91
C ASN A 14 12.53 5.71 14.14
N HIS A 15 11.66 4.84 14.66
CA HIS A 15 10.37 5.19 15.27
C HIS A 15 9.23 5.67 14.36
N SER A 16 9.32 5.60 13.03
CA SER A 16 8.19 5.95 12.15
C SER A 16 6.93 5.12 12.48
N ASN A 17 7.12 3.86 12.83
CA ASN A 17 6.05 2.95 13.25
C ASN A 17 5.30 3.42 14.53
N ARG A 18 5.89 4.26 15.35
CA ARG A 18 5.26 4.85 16.54
C ARG A 18 4.77 6.27 16.30
N ILE A 19 5.52 7.06 15.54
CA ILE A 19 5.22 8.49 15.35
C ILE A 19 4.01 8.67 14.44
N LEU A 20 3.90 7.91 13.34
CA LEU A 20 2.78 8.05 12.40
C LEU A 20 1.41 7.73 13.04
N PRO A 21 1.22 6.65 13.83
CA PRO A 21 -0.01 6.44 14.58
C PRO A 21 -0.34 7.60 15.52
N LEU A 22 0.63 8.10 16.29
CA LEU A 22 0.43 9.24 17.19
C LEU A 22 0.03 10.51 16.43
N MET A 23 0.64 10.77 15.26
CA MET A 23 0.25 11.88 14.39
C MET A 23 -1.18 11.71 13.85
N ASN A 24 -1.61 10.48 13.57
CA ASN A 24 -2.97 10.19 13.13
C ASN A 24 -3.97 10.44 14.28
N GLU A 25 -3.73 9.90 15.45
CA GLU A 25 -4.54 10.11 16.65
C GLU A 25 -4.68 11.60 16.99
N ALA A 26 -3.60 12.37 16.87
CA ALA A 26 -3.60 13.82 17.10
C ALA A 26 -4.22 14.63 15.93
N GLY A 27 -4.67 13.99 14.84
CA GLY A 27 -5.20 14.64 13.64
C GLY A 27 -4.18 15.47 12.85
N VAL A 28 -2.89 15.30 13.15
CA VAL A 28 -1.81 16.05 12.50
C VAL A 28 -1.44 15.42 11.15
N LEU A 29 -1.46 14.08 11.05
CA LEU A 29 -1.09 13.36 9.82
C LEU A 29 -1.97 13.77 8.64
N GLY A 30 -3.28 13.83 8.81
CA GLY A 30 -4.22 14.26 7.78
C GLY A 30 -4.11 15.74 7.40
N ARG A 31 -3.48 16.58 8.22
CA ARG A 31 -3.16 17.98 7.86
C ARG A 31 -1.94 18.08 6.97
N PHE A 32 -0.93 17.23 7.18
CA PHE A 32 0.23 17.12 6.30
C PHE A 32 -0.11 16.44 4.98
N LEU A 33 -0.90 15.37 5.06
CA LEU A 33 -1.37 14.57 3.92
C LEU A 33 -2.90 14.57 3.86
N PRO A 34 -3.53 15.60 3.27
CA PRO A 34 -4.98 15.65 3.11
C PRO A 34 -5.54 14.44 2.35
N GLU A 35 -4.73 13.83 1.47
CA GLU A 35 -5.05 12.60 0.75
C GLU A 35 -5.26 11.45 1.73
N PHE A 36 -4.36 11.26 2.68
CA PHE A 36 -4.48 10.29 3.77
C PHE A 36 -5.61 10.69 4.74
N GLY A 37 -5.73 11.97 5.07
CA GLY A 37 -6.76 12.46 5.99
C GLY A 37 -8.18 12.09 5.56
N ARG A 38 -8.43 11.93 4.26
CA ARG A 38 -9.72 11.48 3.72
C ARG A 38 -10.01 10.00 3.98
N THR A 39 -9.01 9.19 4.28
CA THR A 39 -9.17 7.76 4.57
C THR A 39 -9.46 7.47 6.04
N VAL A 40 -9.28 8.46 6.91
CA VAL A 40 -9.48 8.33 8.35
C VAL A 40 -10.92 7.94 8.65
N GLY A 41 -11.10 6.84 9.37
CA GLY A 41 -12.41 6.32 9.74
C GLY A 41 -13.22 5.73 8.58
N GLN A 42 -12.68 5.64 7.36
CA GLN A 42 -13.34 4.92 6.27
C GLN A 42 -13.31 3.42 6.53
N THR A 43 -14.48 2.81 6.65
CA THR A 43 -14.60 1.35 6.75
C THR A 43 -14.46 0.71 5.37
N GLN A 44 -13.66 -0.36 5.30
CA GLN A 44 -13.64 -1.23 4.13
C GLN A 44 -14.83 -2.20 4.23
N PHE A 45 -15.77 -2.13 3.30
CA PHE A 45 -16.84 -3.13 3.15
C PHE A 45 -16.28 -4.44 2.58
N ASN A 46 -15.32 -5.04 3.27
CA ASN A 46 -14.79 -6.33 2.89
C ASN A 46 -14.88 -7.26 4.12
N MET A 47 -15.49 -8.44 3.97
CA MET A 47 -15.77 -9.38 5.07
C MET A 47 -14.54 -9.85 5.87
N TYR A 48 -13.34 -9.46 5.44
CA TYR A 48 -12.07 -9.88 6.03
C TYR A 48 -11.28 -8.76 6.74
N HIS A 49 -11.77 -7.52 6.75
CA HIS A 49 -11.03 -6.39 7.32
C HIS A 49 -11.75 -5.81 8.53
N HIS A 50 -11.14 -5.96 9.71
CA HIS A 50 -11.57 -5.33 10.95
C HIS A 50 -11.01 -3.92 11.15
N PHE A 51 -10.23 -3.40 10.17
CA PHE A 51 -9.54 -2.12 10.25
C PHE A 51 -10.16 -1.09 9.33
N THR A 52 -10.11 0.17 9.72
CA THR A 52 -10.36 1.30 8.83
C THR A 52 -9.20 1.45 7.83
N VAL A 53 -9.40 2.22 6.74
CA VAL A 53 -8.38 2.36 5.68
C VAL A 53 -7.08 2.98 6.22
N ASP A 54 -7.20 3.96 7.11
CA ASP A 54 -6.06 4.60 7.77
C ASP A 54 -5.31 3.64 8.70
N GLU A 55 -6.02 2.86 9.53
CA GLU A 55 -5.41 1.83 10.39
C GLU A 55 -4.69 0.76 9.57
N HIS A 56 -5.34 0.28 8.48
CA HIS A 56 -4.71 -0.65 7.54
C HIS A 56 -3.42 -0.10 6.96
N THR A 57 -3.45 1.15 6.50
CA THR A 57 -2.29 1.82 5.91
C THR A 57 -1.15 1.98 6.93
N LEU A 58 -1.45 2.40 8.15
CA LEU A 58 -0.44 2.54 9.21
C LEU A 58 0.15 1.19 9.59
N LYS A 59 -0.67 0.13 9.65
CA LYS A 59 -0.19 -1.24 9.90
C LYS A 59 0.70 -1.75 8.77
N ALA A 60 0.39 -1.42 7.52
CA ALA A 60 1.23 -1.78 6.37
C ALA A 60 2.60 -1.07 6.42
N VAL A 61 2.64 0.21 6.83
CA VAL A 61 3.90 0.95 7.05
C VAL A 61 4.72 0.33 8.19
N GLU A 62 4.08 -0.08 9.29
CA GLU A 62 4.73 -0.79 10.39
C GLU A 62 5.34 -2.10 9.90
N THR A 63 4.58 -2.90 9.15
CA THR A 63 5.06 -4.18 8.58
C THR A 63 6.29 -3.99 7.69
N ILE A 64 6.29 -2.98 6.80
CA ILE A 64 7.48 -2.65 5.99
C ILE A 64 8.68 -2.31 6.87
N HIS A 65 8.45 -1.56 7.94
CA HIS A 65 9.51 -1.19 8.86
C HIS A 65 10.09 -2.41 9.58
N ASP A 66 9.25 -3.36 9.98
CA ASP A 66 9.68 -4.60 10.62
C ASP A 66 10.42 -5.53 9.65
N ILE A 67 9.99 -5.59 8.38
CA ILE A 67 10.73 -6.26 7.30
C ILE A 67 12.12 -5.64 7.13
N GLU A 68 12.22 -4.31 7.08
CA GLU A 68 13.50 -3.60 6.97
C GLU A 68 14.46 -3.93 8.12
N ARG A 69 13.94 -4.05 9.34
CA ARG A 69 14.71 -4.41 10.54
C ARG A 69 15.02 -5.90 10.63
N GLY A 70 14.37 -6.72 9.81
CA GLY A 70 14.50 -8.17 9.85
C GLY A 70 13.78 -8.85 11.01
N THR A 71 12.91 -8.12 11.73
CA THR A 71 12.12 -8.68 12.85
C THR A 71 11.00 -9.60 12.36
N GLU A 72 10.56 -9.43 11.12
CA GLU A 72 9.52 -10.25 10.46
C GLU A 72 10.09 -11.27 9.45
N LYS A 73 11.37 -11.66 9.60
CA LYS A 73 12.05 -12.55 8.66
C LYS A 73 11.36 -13.90 8.48
N ASP A 74 10.78 -14.43 9.54
CA ASP A 74 10.11 -15.72 9.49
C ASP A 74 8.78 -15.69 8.72
N LEU A 75 8.05 -14.57 8.78
CA LEU A 75 6.79 -14.37 8.06
C LEU A 75 7.02 -13.81 6.64
N HIS A 76 8.07 -13.02 6.44
CA HIS A 76 8.38 -12.33 5.18
C HIS A 76 9.84 -12.57 4.74
N PRO A 77 10.28 -13.85 4.55
CA PRO A 77 11.69 -14.16 4.28
C PRO A 77 12.21 -13.52 3.00
N LEU A 78 11.45 -13.61 1.90
CA LEU A 78 11.84 -13.04 0.62
C LEU A 78 11.89 -11.50 0.66
N SER A 79 10.89 -10.87 1.26
CA SER A 79 10.85 -9.41 1.38
C SER A 79 12.01 -8.89 2.23
N THR A 80 12.36 -9.58 3.32
CA THR A 80 13.49 -9.23 4.17
C THR A 80 14.82 -9.37 3.44
N GLU A 81 15.00 -10.41 2.61
CA GLU A 81 16.19 -10.59 1.79
C GLU A 81 16.32 -9.50 0.71
N LEU A 82 15.20 -9.10 0.10
CA LEU A 82 15.19 -8.13 -1.00
C LEU A 82 15.28 -6.67 -0.51
N PHE A 83 14.85 -6.39 0.71
CA PHE A 83 14.76 -5.02 1.23
C PHE A 83 16.07 -4.23 1.11
N PRO A 84 17.26 -4.79 1.43
CA PRO A 84 18.54 -4.07 1.27
C PRO A 84 18.88 -3.68 -0.17
N LYS A 85 18.21 -4.29 -1.17
CA LYS A 85 18.41 -4.02 -2.60
C LYS A 85 17.51 -2.87 -3.11
N ILE A 86 16.62 -2.35 -2.27
CA ILE A 86 15.71 -1.25 -2.63
C ILE A 86 16.52 0.05 -2.75
N GLN A 87 16.53 0.61 -3.95
CA GLN A 87 17.29 1.82 -4.25
C GLN A 87 16.65 3.10 -3.69
N ASN A 88 15.32 3.21 -3.79
CA ASN A 88 14.59 4.38 -3.31
C ASN A 88 13.63 4.02 -2.17
N ARG A 89 14.20 3.93 -0.97
CA ARG A 89 13.49 3.61 0.26
C ARG A 89 12.41 4.65 0.59
N ARG A 90 12.69 5.94 0.36
CA ARG A 90 11.76 7.05 0.64
C ARG A 90 10.50 6.94 -0.22
N ALA A 91 10.66 6.68 -1.52
CA ALA A 91 9.53 6.48 -2.43
C ALA A 91 8.67 5.27 -2.02
N LEU A 92 9.27 4.17 -1.56
CA LEU A 92 8.53 3.00 -1.07
C LEU A 92 7.64 3.34 0.13
N TYR A 93 8.18 4.01 1.15
CA TYR A 93 7.42 4.40 2.33
C TYR A 93 6.30 5.40 2.00
N MET A 94 6.59 6.38 1.13
CA MET A 94 5.58 7.33 0.65
C MET A 94 4.48 6.62 -0.14
N ALA A 95 4.84 5.69 -1.03
CA ALA A 95 3.86 4.93 -1.79
C ALA A 95 2.98 4.08 -0.87
N MET A 96 3.57 3.42 0.15
CA MET A 96 2.80 2.65 1.12
C MET A 96 1.82 3.53 1.91
N LEU A 97 2.23 4.72 2.31
CA LEU A 97 1.35 5.66 3.04
C LEU A 97 0.20 6.18 2.18
N LEU A 98 0.35 6.16 0.86
CA LEU A 98 -0.63 6.73 -0.10
C LEU A 98 -1.37 5.68 -0.93
N HIS A 99 -1.06 4.37 -0.82
CA HIS A 99 -1.54 3.33 -1.74
C HIS A 99 -3.07 3.25 -1.82
N ASP A 100 -3.75 3.48 -0.73
CA ASP A 100 -5.20 3.35 -0.61
C ASP A 100 -5.97 4.70 -0.66
N THR A 101 -5.30 5.80 -0.93
CA THR A 101 -5.94 7.14 -0.95
C THR A 101 -6.90 7.35 -2.13
N GLY A 102 -6.84 6.50 -3.14
CA GLY A 102 -7.77 6.49 -4.28
C GLY A 102 -9.10 5.77 -4.03
N LYS A 103 -9.25 5.08 -2.90
CA LYS A 103 -10.47 4.32 -2.59
C LYS A 103 -11.71 5.20 -2.59
N GLY A 104 -12.80 4.68 -3.17
CA GLY A 104 -14.07 5.39 -3.28
C GLY A 104 -14.16 6.42 -4.41
N LYS A 105 -13.17 6.49 -5.31
CA LYS A 105 -13.12 7.43 -6.43
C LYS A 105 -12.86 6.70 -7.73
N GLY A 106 -13.90 6.40 -8.51
CA GLY A 106 -13.75 5.82 -9.84
C GLY A 106 -12.74 4.67 -9.93
N ASP A 107 -11.78 4.77 -10.86
CA ASP A 107 -10.62 3.85 -10.90
C ASP A 107 -9.63 4.23 -9.79
N GLN A 108 -9.65 3.46 -8.70
CA GLN A 108 -8.86 3.75 -7.50
C GLN A 108 -7.34 3.73 -7.74
N GLN A 109 -6.85 2.94 -8.70
CA GLN A 109 -5.43 2.87 -9.02
C GLN A 109 -4.99 4.14 -9.75
N ILE A 110 -5.75 4.58 -10.73
CA ILE A 110 -5.46 5.80 -11.49
C ILE A 110 -5.58 7.04 -10.60
N GLU A 111 -6.66 7.16 -9.85
CA GLU A 111 -6.88 8.30 -8.96
C GLU A 111 -5.89 8.32 -7.79
N GLY A 112 -5.56 7.14 -7.24
CA GLY A 112 -4.53 7.00 -6.21
C GLY A 112 -3.16 7.44 -6.73
N ALA A 113 -2.75 7.00 -7.92
CA ALA A 113 -1.48 7.39 -8.53
C ALA A 113 -1.37 8.91 -8.74
N LYS A 114 -2.42 9.55 -9.29
CA LYS A 114 -2.46 11.01 -9.47
C LYS A 114 -2.32 11.76 -8.14
N GLN A 115 -3.05 11.34 -7.12
CA GLN A 115 -3.00 11.95 -5.80
C GLN A 115 -1.64 11.76 -5.14
N ALA A 116 -1.06 10.57 -5.26
CA ALA A 116 0.24 10.24 -4.71
C ALA A 116 1.36 11.08 -5.34
N ARG A 117 1.34 11.25 -6.67
CA ARG A 117 2.27 12.15 -7.38
C ARG A 117 2.15 13.59 -6.87
N ALA A 118 0.94 14.13 -6.83
CA ALA A 118 0.70 15.49 -6.38
C ALA A 118 1.14 15.71 -4.91
N ALA A 119 0.89 14.73 -4.04
CA ALA A 119 1.33 14.76 -2.65
C ALA A 119 2.86 14.72 -2.53
N ALA A 120 3.53 13.84 -3.29
CA ALA A 120 4.98 13.71 -3.29
C ALA A 120 5.66 15.02 -3.72
N LEU A 121 5.22 15.63 -4.82
CA LEU A 121 5.72 16.94 -5.29
C LEU A 121 5.47 18.06 -4.26
N ARG A 122 4.28 18.11 -3.68
CA ARG A 122 3.93 19.09 -2.64
C ARG A 122 4.83 18.98 -1.41
N LEU A 123 5.24 17.75 -1.07
CA LEU A 123 6.16 17.51 0.04
C LEU A 123 7.62 17.77 -0.32
N GLY A 124 7.93 18.03 -1.59
CA GLY A 124 9.26 18.39 -2.06
C GLY A 124 10.12 17.23 -2.52
N LEU A 125 9.50 16.09 -2.88
CA LEU A 125 10.23 15.03 -3.58
C LEU A 125 10.61 15.50 -4.99
N PRO A 126 11.77 15.08 -5.51
CA PRO A 126 12.13 15.27 -6.91
C PRO A 126 11.10 14.62 -7.85
N GLU A 127 11.03 15.07 -9.09
CA GLU A 127 10.06 14.63 -10.09
C GLU A 127 10.14 13.10 -10.34
N ASP A 128 11.34 12.58 -10.47
CA ASP A 128 11.60 11.15 -10.68
C ASP A 128 11.15 10.28 -9.49
N GLU A 129 11.34 10.76 -8.27
CA GLU A 129 10.82 10.08 -7.09
C GLU A 129 9.28 10.17 -7.01
N ALA A 130 8.70 11.32 -7.36
CA ALA A 130 7.25 11.48 -7.38
C ALA A 130 6.58 10.59 -8.43
N GLU A 131 7.19 10.42 -9.61
CA GLU A 131 6.74 9.46 -10.61
C GLU A 131 6.86 8.02 -10.12
N LEU A 132 7.94 7.66 -9.43
CA LEU A 132 8.10 6.34 -8.83
C LEU A 132 7.03 6.06 -7.77
N VAL A 133 6.72 7.03 -6.91
CA VAL A 133 5.63 6.92 -5.93
C VAL A 133 4.29 6.68 -6.62
N ALA A 134 3.99 7.46 -7.67
CA ALA A 134 2.76 7.30 -8.45
C ALA A 134 2.68 5.92 -9.10
N TRP A 135 3.77 5.44 -9.69
CA TRP A 135 3.83 4.13 -10.32
C TRP A 135 3.60 3.00 -9.31
N LEU A 136 4.24 3.07 -8.14
CA LEU A 136 4.06 2.09 -7.07
C LEU A 136 2.61 2.05 -6.59
N VAL A 137 1.99 3.22 -6.37
CA VAL A 137 0.59 3.31 -5.96
C VAL A 137 -0.35 2.79 -7.04
N GLY A 138 -0.12 3.14 -8.31
CA GLY A 138 -0.96 2.67 -9.42
C GLY A 138 -0.89 1.15 -9.65
N ASN A 139 0.19 0.50 -9.25
CA ASN A 139 0.41 -0.93 -9.49
C ASN A 139 0.40 -1.79 -8.21
N HIS A 140 -0.01 -1.24 -7.06
CA HIS A 140 0.08 -1.96 -5.77
C HIS A 140 -0.76 -3.25 -5.71
N LEU A 141 -1.83 -3.37 -6.51
CA LEU A 141 -2.68 -4.56 -6.58
C LEU A 141 -2.21 -5.59 -7.62
N GLU A 142 -1.27 -5.27 -8.51
CA GLU A 142 -0.88 -6.11 -9.65
C GLU A 142 -0.39 -7.50 -9.20
N MET A 143 0.40 -7.58 -8.14
CA MET A 143 0.89 -8.85 -7.60
C MET A 143 -0.26 -9.70 -7.05
N SER A 144 -1.18 -9.10 -6.32
CA SER A 144 -2.36 -9.77 -5.76
C SER A 144 -3.28 -10.26 -6.87
N ASP A 145 -3.59 -9.41 -7.84
CA ASP A 145 -4.42 -9.74 -8.98
C ASP A 145 -3.81 -10.86 -9.83
N THR A 146 -2.50 -10.80 -10.07
CA THR A 146 -1.77 -11.84 -10.82
C THR A 146 -1.78 -13.16 -10.07
N ALA A 147 -1.55 -13.16 -8.76
CA ALA A 147 -1.58 -14.36 -7.94
C ALA A 147 -2.97 -15.00 -7.94
N GLN A 148 -4.03 -14.21 -7.83
CA GLN A 148 -5.42 -14.70 -7.87
C GLN A 148 -5.82 -15.27 -9.23
N ARG A 149 -5.36 -14.65 -10.34
CA ARG A 149 -5.62 -15.13 -11.71
C ARG A 149 -4.85 -16.40 -12.06
N ARG A 150 -3.65 -16.59 -11.50
CA ARG A 150 -2.74 -17.71 -11.77
C ARG A 150 -2.88 -18.87 -10.80
N THR A 151 -3.82 -18.85 -9.85
CA THR A 151 -4.11 -20.04 -9.07
C THR A 151 -4.55 -21.13 -10.04
N PRO A 152 -3.84 -22.25 -10.18
CA PRO A 152 -4.28 -23.33 -11.05
C PRO A 152 -5.61 -23.83 -10.51
N SER A 153 -6.69 -23.44 -11.14
CA SER A 153 -7.99 -23.98 -10.83
C SER A 153 -8.02 -25.44 -11.28
N GLY A 154 -7.58 -26.35 -10.42
CA GLY A 154 -7.95 -27.74 -10.49
C GLY A 154 -9.45 -27.94 -10.21
N ARG A 155 -10.28 -26.95 -10.43
CA ARG A 155 -11.74 -27.02 -10.44
C ARG A 155 -12.22 -26.79 -11.86
N CYS A 156 -12.58 -27.91 -12.48
CA CYS A 156 -13.42 -27.93 -13.67
C CYS A 156 -14.58 -26.94 -13.44
N ARG A 157 -14.62 -25.84 -14.17
CA ARG A 157 -15.83 -25.00 -14.24
C ARG A 157 -16.88 -25.85 -14.94
N SER A 158 -17.93 -26.24 -14.22
CA SER A 158 -19.13 -26.79 -14.82
C SER A 158 -19.63 -25.80 -15.87
N PRO A 159 -19.86 -26.21 -17.12
CA PRO A 159 -20.46 -25.34 -18.10
C PRO A 159 -21.89 -24.99 -17.69
N PRO A 160 -22.40 -23.81 -18.05
CA PRO A 160 -23.79 -23.49 -17.80
C PRO A 160 -24.68 -24.55 -18.47
N SER A 161 -25.66 -25.01 -17.71
CA SER A 161 -26.68 -26.03 -18.01
C SER A 161 -26.89 -26.33 -19.50
N GLY A 162 -26.61 -27.56 -19.92
CA GLY A 162 -27.18 -28.09 -21.11
C GLY A 162 -26.27 -28.79 -22.11
N ARG A 163 -25.30 -29.64 -21.69
CA ARG A 163 -24.83 -30.79 -22.50
C ARG A 163 -23.94 -31.71 -21.65
N HIS A 164 -24.29 -32.96 -21.58
CA HIS A 164 -23.50 -34.02 -20.94
C HIS A 164 -22.14 -34.17 -21.62
N ALA A 165 -21.07 -33.88 -20.88
CA ALA A 165 -19.72 -34.24 -21.28
C ALA A 165 -19.29 -35.46 -20.43
N THR A 166 -19.13 -36.59 -21.09
CA THR A 166 -18.56 -37.81 -20.55
C THR A 166 -17.06 -37.60 -20.32
N CYS A 167 -16.58 -37.62 -19.08
CA CYS A 167 -15.19 -37.84 -18.75
C CYS A 167 -14.80 -39.28 -19.12
N ARG A 168 -13.86 -39.42 -20.09
CA ARG A 168 -13.09 -40.66 -20.24
C ARG A 168 -11.78 -40.51 -19.46
N SER A 169 -11.51 -41.56 -18.70
CA SER A 169 -10.30 -41.87 -17.92
C SER A 169 -9.00 -41.80 -18.73
#